data_6d6f05551b4216a031dacdee8e09d1ea
#
_entry.id   6d6f05551b4216a031dacdee8e09d1ea
#
_cell.length_a   1.000
_cell.length_b   1.000
_cell.length_c   1.000
_cell.angle_alpha   90.00
_cell.angle_beta   90.00
_cell.angle_gamma   90.00
#
_symmetry.space_group_name_H-M   'P 1'
#
loop_
_entity.id
_entity.type
_entity.pdbx_description
1 polymer ?
#
loop_
_entity_poly.entity_id
_entity_poly.type
_entity_poly.pdbx_seq_one_letter_code
_entity_poly.pdbx_strand_id
1 'polypeptide(L)'
;MKRSVTPVAVALAVLAGSAAASDAPAAPMAIGVLERDLPQLIAWLEGEWDNSEQVSFADELGYPEVAPPTRRHVTIRRVEAPGIGPLVLRLDEYQDNDLTKLGRQRLYAFAVDPAKMAIRMDVLTPQRPERLAADADHSDLTREAMRFNPGCETLWRRSADQFVGWIEQGACRVRSGNGTGPALTIGADIALSADQLWMTETAQDEAGRDAFPDEPDTPVQYRRATAFTCWMAVPRLAPQEGWFYARDLAIHDQGGEVWVTTDETAPRTFGFRMRNVRWPSGPNADALTLYVHAERDAPAVSYAWASPDATRVGINLRTLQGSCSR
;
A
#
# COMPACT_ATOMS: atom_id res chain seq x y z
N MET A 1 -45.91 -46.21 -49.86
CA MET A 1 -44.76 -45.55 -50.49
C MET A 1 -43.82 -45.06 -49.38
N LYS A 2 -42.77 -45.84 -49.07
CA LYS A 2 -41.77 -45.48 -48.09
C LYS A 2 -40.62 -44.76 -48.80
N ARG A 3 -40.35 -43.51 -48.44
CA ARG A 3 -39.15 -42.76 -48.94
C ARG A 3 -38.01 -42.99 -47.97
N SER A 4 -36.95 -43.58 -48.49
CA SER A 4 -35.67 -43.77 -47.84
C SER A 4 -34.86 -42.43 -47.87
N VAL A 5 -34.42 -41.97 -46.71
CA VAL A 5 -33.52 -40.81 -46.58
C VAL A 5 -32.14 -41.30 -46.23
N THR A 6 -31.18 -41.09 -47.10
CA THR A 6 -29.75 -41.44 -46.91
C THR A 6 -29.04 -40.27 -46.17
N PRO A 7 -28.28 -40.52 -45.10
CA PRO A 7 -27.53 -39.45 -44.46
C PRO A 7 -26.19 -39.22 -45.22
N VAL A 8 -25.93 -37.95 -45.54
CA VAL A 8 -24.64 -37.49 -46.06
C VAL A 8 -23.74 -37.18 -44.87
N ALA A 9 -22.66 -37.91 -44.74
CA ALA A 9 -21.65 -37.67 -43.75
C ALA A 9 -20.71 -36.56 -44.27
N VAL A 10 -20.69 -35.40 -43.60
CA VAL A 10 -19.72 -34.30 -43.83
C VAL A 10 -18.54 -34.55 -42.91
N ALA A 11 -17.38 -34.90 -43.48
CA ALA A 11 -16.14 -35.02 -42.73
C ALA A 11 -15.53 -33.61 -42.53
N LEU A 12 -15.54 -33.10 -41.29
CA LEU A 12 -14.81 -31.89 -40.91
C LEU A 12 -13.32 -32.26 -40.71
N ALA A 13 -12.46 -31.82 -41.60
CA ALA A 13 -11.01 -31.87 -41.41
C ALA A 13 -10.58 -30.75 -40.46
N VAL A 14 -10.21 -31.08 -39.21
CA VAL A 14 -9.61 -30.16 -38.24
C VAL A 14 -8.13 -30.02 -38.64
N LEU A 15 -7.79 -28.88 -39.23
CA LEU A 15 -6.40 -28.47 -39.40
C LEU A 15 -5.88 -27.96 -38.03
N ALA A 16 -5.11 -28.80 -37.33
CA ALA A 16 -4.34 -28.40 -36.17
C ALA A 16 -3.14 -27.53 -36.63
N GLY A 17 -3.37 -26.22 -36.69
CA GLY A 17 -2.29 -25.27 -36.87
C GLY A 17 -1.54 -25.10 -35.55
N SER A 18 -0.33 -25.67 -35.47
CA SER A 18 0.62 -25.33 -34.40
C SER A 18 1.01 -23.88 -34.53
N ALA A 19 0.45 -23.02 -33.65
CA ALA A 19 0.93 -21.65 -33.49
C ALA A 19 2.31 -21.75 -32.81
N ALA A 20 3.39 -21.65 -33.60
CA ALA A 20 4.71 -21.39 -33.08
C ALA A 20 4.67 -19.99 -32.43
N ALA A 21 4.95 -19.91 -31.14
CA ALA A 21 5.15 -18.63 -30.47
C ALA A 21 6.28 -17.90 -31.19
N SER A 22 5.94 -16.77 -31.79
CA SER A 22 6.92 -15.95 -32.50
C SER A 22 7.78 -15.24 -31.45
N ASP A 23 9.04 -15.63 -31.32
CA ASP A 23 10.10 -14.91 -30.61
C ASP A 23 10.52 -13.62 -31.38
N ALA A 24 9.56 -12.88 -31.93
CA ALA A 24 9.86 -11.63 -32.57
C ALA A 24 10.33 -10.61 -31.51
N PRO A 25 11.49 -9.97 -31.69
CA PRO A 25 11.96 -8.94 -30.77
C PRO A 25 10.90 -7.84 -30.63
N ALA A 26 10.65 -7.40 -29.39
CA ALA A 26 9.70 -6.35 -29.10
C ALA A 26 9.98 -5.11 -29.95
N ALA A 27 8.95 -4.56 -30.60
CA ALA A 27 9.11 -3.41 -31.46
C ALA A 27 9.73 -2.23 -30.67
N PRO A 28 10.75 -1.53 -31.21
CA PRO A 28 11.44 -0.43 -30.50
C PRO A 28 10.50 0.63 -29.91
N MET A 29 9.37 0.92 -30.56
CA MET A 29 8.35 1.84 -30.07
C MET A 29 7.70 1.36 -28.77
N ALA A 30 7.49 0.05 -28.59
CA ALA A 30 6.87 -0.49 -27.40
C ALA A 30 7.82 -0.43 -26.18
N ILE A 31 9.12 -0.63 -26.41
CA ILE A 31 10.15 -0.46 -25.36
C ILE A 31 10.20 0.99 -24.91
N GLY A 32 10.23 1.95 -25.85
CA GLY A 32 10.22 3.39 -25.53
C GLY A 32 9.00 3.85 -24.74
N VAL A 33 7.84 3.18 -24.86
CA VAL A 33 6.68 3.43 -24.01
C VAL A 33 6.96 2.98 -22.57
N LEU A 34 7.51 1.80 -22.37
CA LEU A 34 7.85 1.28 -21.04
C LEU A 34 8.94 2.12 -20.35
N GLU A 35 9.95 2.57 -21.10
CA GLU A 35 11.00 3.46 -20.60
C GLU A 35 10.43 4.81 -20.12
N ARG A 36 9.44 5.35 -20.82
CA ARG A 36 8.73 6.58 -20.43
C ARG A 36 7.81 6.35 -19.23
N ASP A 37 7.16 5.19 -19.15
CA ASP A 37 6.21 4.86 -18.09
C ASP A 37 6.91 4.50 -16.77
N LEU A 38 8.14 4.00 -16.81
CA LEU A 38 8.92 3.62 -15.63
C LEU A 38 9.11 4.75 -14.61
N PRO A 39 9.54 5.97 -14.98
CA PRO A 39 9.64 7.08 -14.03
C PRO A 39 8.29 7.45 -13.40
N GLN A 40 7.19 7.35 -14.16
CA GLN A 40 5.85 7.62 -13.66
C GLN A 40 5.40 6.56 -12.65
N LEU A 41 5.65 5.27 -12.93
CA LEU A 41 5.38 4.16 -12.00
C LEU A 41 6.13 4.39 -10.68
N ILE A 42 7.43 4.72 -10.75
CA ILE A 42 8.25 5.01 -9.56
C ILE A 42 7.65 6.19 -8.77
N ALA A 43 7.35 7.31 -9.43
CA ALA A 43 6.79 8.49 -8.80
C ALA A 43 5.42 8.23 -8.13
N TRP A 44 4.64 7.30 -8.70
CA TRP A 44 3.36 6.92 -8.10
C TRP A 44 3.50 5.91 -6.98
N LEU A 45 4.52 5.07 -6.96
CA LEU A 45 4.79 4.17 -5.84
C LEU A 45 5.40 4.90 -4.65
N GLU A 46 6.32 5.84 -4.88
CA GLU A 46 6.97 6.61 -3.81
C GLU A 46 5.94 7.38 -2.98
N GLY A 47 6.02 7.30 -1.65
CA GLY A 47 5.17 8.02 -0.70
C GLY A 47 4.75 7.18 0.48
N GLU A 48 3.76 7.69 1.19
CA GLU A 48 3.13 7.01 2.32
C GLU A 48 1.73 6.54 1.91
N TRP A 49 1.36 5.35 2.37
CA TRP A 49 0.14 4.67 2.03
C TRP A 49 -0.50 4.06 3.27
N ASP A 50 -1.82 4.19 3.42
CA ASP A 50 -2.52 3.66 4.59
C ASP A 50 -3.92 3.16 4.17
N ASN A 51 -4.38 2.04 4.72
CA ASN A 51 -5.70 1.50 4.45
C ASN A 51 -6.72 1.85 5.55
N SER A 52 -6.48 2.88 6.35
CA SER A 52 -7.37 3.29 7.45
C SER A 52 -8.79 3.60 7.01
N GLU A 53 -8.97 4.11 5.78
CA GLU A 53 -10.30 4.37 5.23
C GLU A 53 -11.06 3.08 5.00
N GLN A 54 -10.42 2.05 4.42
CA GLN A 54 -11.01 0.71 4.25
C GLN A 54 -11.41 0.09 5.59
N VAL A 55 -10.51 0.15 6.59
CA VAL A 55 -10.77 -0.37 7.94
C VAL A 55 -11.94 0.36 8.59
N SER A 56 -11.95 1.70 8.53
CA SER A 56 -13.03 2.50 9.11
C SER A 56 -14.38 2.22 8.44
N PHE A 57 -14.43 2.09 7.12
CA PHE A 57 -15.67 1.79 6.43
C PHE A 57 -16.18 0.37 6.72
N ALA A 58 -15.30 -0.61 6.85
CA ALA A 58 -15.69 -1.96 7.25
C ALA A 58 -16.32 -1.97 8.65
N ASP A 59 -15.78 -1.20 9.60
CA ASP A 59 -16.32 -1.04 10.95
C ASP A 59 -17.63 -0.23 10.95
N GLU A 60 -17.66 0.93 10.29
CA GLU A 60 -18.83 1.83 10.26
C GLU A 60 -20.03 1.22 9.50
N LEU A 61 -19.79 0.45 8.44
CA LEU A 61 -20.85 -0.20 7.65
C LEU A 61 -21.31 -1.53 8.24
N GLY A 62 -20.58 -2.05 9.23
CA GLY A 62 -21.00 -3.20 10.03
C GLY A 62 -21.24 -4.45 9.17
N TYR A 63 -20.31 -4.81 8.29
CA TYR A 63 -20.38 -6.08 7.56
C TYR A 63 -20.00 -7.25 8.49
N PRO A 64 -20.96 -7.87 9.18
CA PRO A 64 -20.67 -8.85 10.23
C PRO A 64 -20.11 -10.16 9.67
N GLU A 65 -20.17 -10.37 8.36
CA GLU A 65 -19.78 -11.62 7.69
C GLU A 65 -18.34 -11.56 7.14
N VAL A 66 -17.70 -10.40 7.16
CA VAL A 66 -16.33 -10.22 6.65
C VAL A 66 -15.48 -9.67 7.77
N ALA A 67 -14.41 -10.38 8.12
CA ALA A 67 -13.43 -9.86 9.08
C ALA A 67 -12.91 -8.50 8.59
N PRO A 68 -12.86 -7.48 9.46
CA PRO A 68 -12.30 -6.18 9.06
C PRO A 68 -10.84 -6.37 8.63
N PRO A 69 -10.40 -5.71 7.55
CA PRO A 69 -9.02 -5.81 7.12
C PRO A 69 -8.09 -5.26 8.22
N THR A 70 -6.95 -5.91 8.41
CA THR A 70 -5.92 -5.40 9.32
C THR A 70 -5.43 -4.03 8.84
N ARG A 71 -5.33 -3.05 9.74
CA ARG A 71 -4.75 -1.76 9.39
C ARG A 71 -3.25 -1.90 9.10
N ARG A 72 -2.82 -1.35 7.98
CA ARG A 72 -1.43 -1.34 7.52
C ARG A 72 -1.04 0.06 7.07
N HIS A 73 0.11 0.51 7.52
CA HIS A 73 0.75 1.73 7.06
C HIS A 73 2.03 1.37 6.31
N VAL A 74 2.21 1.92 5.11
CA VAL A 74 3.34 1.58 4.23
C VAL A 74 4.07 2.85 3.84
N THR A 75 5.39 2.86 4.01
CA THR A 75 6.26 3.88 3.45
C THR A 75 7.07 3.30 2.30
N ILE A 76 7.07 3.97 1.16
CA ILE A 76 7.87 3.60 -0.01
C ILE A 76 8.75 4.79 -0.38
N ARG A 77 10.07 4.59 -0.36
CA ARG A 77 11.03 5.66 -0.64
C ARG A 77 12.20 5.17 -1.49
N ARG A 78 12.72 6.05 -2.31
CA ARG A 78 13.92 5.77 -3.10
C ARG A 78 15.12 5.64 -2.18
N VAL A 79 16.00 4.70 -2.50
CA VAL A 79 17.26 4.49 -1.80
C VAL A 79 18.39 4.31 -2.81
N GLU A 80 19.58 4.79 -2.43
CA GLU A 80 20.80 4.60 -3.19
C GLU A 80 21.38 3.21 -2.86
N ALA A 81 21.23 2.27 -3.79
CA ALA A 81 21.71 0.90 -3.67
C ALA A 81 22.27 0.40 -5.01
N PRO A 82 23.40 0.95 -5.49
CA PRO A 82 23.93 0.67 -6.82
C PRO A 82 24.28 -0.80 -7.07
N GLY A 83 24.65 -1.56 -6.03
CA GLY A 83 24.87 -3.00 -6.12
C GLY A 83 23.57 -3.83 -6.27
N ILE A 84 22.42 -3.23 -6.07
CA ILE A 84 21.10 -3.83 -6.31
C ILE A 84 20.60 -3.45 -7.72
N GLY A 85 20.68 -2.17 -8.07
CA GLY A 85 20.23 -1.69 -9.37
C GLY A 85 20.20 -0.16 -9.45
N PRO A 86 19.94 0.40 -10.64
CA PRO A 86 19.92 1.86 -10.85
C PRO A 86 18.67 2.54 -10.28
N LEU A 87 17.58 1.80 -10.11
CA LEU A 87 16.31 2.30 -9.56
C LEU A 87 15.84 1.33 -8.48
N VAL A 88 15.98 1.74 -7.22
CA VAL A 88 15.62 0.92 -6.07
C VAL A 88 14.70 1.71 -5.15
N LEU A 89 13.57 1.11 -4.79
CA LEU A 89 12.68 1.60 -3.74
C LEU A 89 12.79 0.67 -2.54
N ARG A 90 12.74 1.25 -1.34
CA ARG A 90 12.58 0.55 -0.08
C ARG A 90 11.13 0.67 0.36
N LEU A 91 10.54 -0.45 0.73
CA LEU A 91 9.22 -0.55 1.36
C LEU A 91 9.39 -0.97 2.81
N ASP A 92 8.78 -0.22 3.71
CA ASP A 92 8.56 -0.58 5.12
C ASP A 92 7.05 -0.58 5.38
N GLU A 93 6.50 -1.70 5.86
CA GLU A 93 5.09 -1.87 6.23
C GLU A 93 4.98 -2.03 7.74
N TYR A 94 4.12 -1.24 8.34
CA TYR A 94 3.86 -1.20 9.78
C TYR A 94 2.42 -1.62 10.08
N GLN A 95 2.21 -2.29 11.20
CA GLN A 95 0.88 -2.65 11.68
C GLN A 95 0.26 -1.50 12.50
N ASP A 96 -1.03 -1.27 12.34
CA ASP A 96 -1.81 -0.30 13.12
C ASP A 96 -1.28 1.15 13.08
N ASN A 97 -0.52 1.53 12.03
CA ASN A 97 0.20 2.80 11.98
C ASN A 97 1.15 3.01 13.19
N ASP A 98 1.60 1.95 13.80
CA ASP A 98 2.58 1.96 14.88
C ASP A 98 3.98 1.70 14.30
N LEU A 99 4.79 2.75 14.17
CA LEU A 99 6.13 2.67 13.57
C LEU A 99 7.11 1.76 14.36
N THR A 100 6.71 1.28 15.54
CA THR A 100 7.47 0.28 16.30
C THR A 100 7.10 -1.15 15.91
N LYS A 101 5.96 -1.34 15.21
CA LYS A 101 5.45 -2.65 14.77
C LYS A 101 5.76 -2.91 13.30
N LEU A 102 7.04 -2.96 12.97
CA LEU A 102 7.48 -3.28 11.62
C LEU A 102 7.09 -4.72 11.25
N GLY A 103 6.22 -4.87 10.26
CA GLY A 103 5.73 -6.15 9.76
C GLY A 103 6.52 -6.67 8.57
N ARG A 104 6.83 -5.81 7.60
CA ARG A 104 7.47 -6.20 6.34
C ARG A 104 8.48 -5.15 5.90
N GLN A 105 9.65 -5.62 5.42
CA GLN A 105 10.64 -4.78 4.71
C GLN A 105 11.03 -5.42 3.39
N ARG A 106 11.13 -4.62 2.33
CA ARG A 106 11.50 -5.06 0.98
C ARG A 106 12.35 -4.00 0.29
N LEU A 107 13.20 -4.45 -0.63
CA LEU A 107 13.71 -3.59 -1.69
C LEU A 107 13.06 -4.00 -3.01
N TYR A 108 12.66 -3.04 -3.79
CA TYR A 108 12.11 -3.19 -5.12
C TYR A 108 13.11 -2.64 -6.15
N ALA A 109 13.64 -3.49 -7.00
CA ALA A 109 14.54 -3.09 -8.08
C ALA A 109 13.81 -3.15 -9.42
N PHE A 110 13.87 -2.04 -10.17
CA PHE A 110 13.08 -1.88 -11.39
C PHE A 110 13.94 -1.91 -12.64
N ALA A 111 13.41 -2.55 -13.69
CA ALA A 111 13.97 -2.53 -15.03
C ALA A 111 12.87 -2.73 -16.08
N VAL A 112 13.07 -2.23 -17.29
CA VAL A 112 12.24 -2.62 -18.45
C VAL A 112 12.62 -4.05 -18.84
N ASP A 113 11.63 -4.91 -19.03
CA ASP A 113 11.78 -6.26 -19.55
C ASP A 113 11.16 -6.36 -20.95
N PRO A 114 11.98 -6.30 -22.02
CA PRO A 114 11.48 -6.37 -23.37
C PRO A 114 10.82 -7.71 -23.72
N ALA A 115 11.30 -8.81 -23.15
CA ALA A 115 10.75 -10.15 -23.42
C ALA A 115 9.34 -10.30 -22.86
N LYS A 116 9.08 -9.70 -21.69
CA LYS A 116 7.76 -9.68 -21.05
C LYS A 116 6.90 -8.51 -21.54
N MET A 117 7.44 -7.56 -22.28
CA MET A 117 6.77 -6.32 -22.67
C MET A 117 6.17 -5.60 -21.44
N ALA A 118 6.94 -5.51 -20.37
CA ALA A 118 6.52 -4.99 -19.08
C ALA A 118 7.67 -4.28 -18.36
N ILE A 119 7.35 -3.46 -17.37
CA ILE A 119 8.32 -3.02 -16.36
C ILE A 119 8.37 -4.13 -15.32
N ARG A 120 9.56 -4.68 -15.08
CA ARG A 120 9.81 -5.69 -14.08
C ARG A 120 10.22 -5.05 -12.77
N MET A 121 9.63 -5.48 -11.67
CA MET A 121 9.96 -5.15 -10.30
C MET A 121 10.43 -6.42 -9.58
N ASP A 122 11.73 -6.53 -9.35
CA ASP A 122 12.30 -7.61 -8.53
C ASP A 122 11.99 -7.32 -7.05
N VAL A 123 11.36 -8.27 -6.38
CA VAL A 123 11.05 -8.18 -4.93
C VAL A 123 12.17 -8.84 -4.14
N LEU A 124 12.92 -8.03 -3.41
CA LEU A 124 14.13 -8.44 -2.70
C LEU A 124 13.91 -8.35 -1.20
N THR A 125 14.28 -9.41 -0.47
CA THR A 125 14.21 -9.45 0.99
C THR A 125 15.63 -9.54 1.54
N PRO A 126 16.03 -8.74 2.54
CA PRO A 126 17.35 -8.86 3.12
C PRO A 126 17.54 -10.23 3.80
N GLN A 127 18.69 -10.85 3.60
CA GLN A 127 19.05 -12.06 4.35
C GLN A 127 19.28 -11.74 5.83
N ARG A 128 19.68 -10.50 6.12
CA ARG A 128 19.89 -9.94 7.44
C ARG A 128 19.02 -8.69 7.60
N PRO A 129 17.93 -8.74 8.37
CA PRO A 129 16.99 -7.61 8.51
C PRO A 129 17.63 -6.31 8.97
N GLU A 130 18.66 -6.37 9.83
CA GLU A 130 19.41 -5.21 10.32
C GLU A 130 20.07 -4.38 9.20
N ARG A 131 20.27 -4.96 8.02
CA ARG A 131 20.81 -4.25 6.84
C ARG A 131 19.83 -3.23 6.25
N LEU A 132 18.56 -3.29 6.63
CA LEU A 132 17.53 -2.30 6.31
C LEU A 132 17.08 -1.51 7.54
N ALA A 133 17.92 -1.35 8.57
CA ALA A 133 17.65 -0.40 9.66
C ALA A 133 17.38 1.01 9.10
N ALA A 134 16.62 1.82 9.82
CA ALA A 134 16.14 3.12 9.31
C ALA A 134 17.28 4.08 8.91
N ASP A 135 18.41 3.99 9.60
CA ASP A 135 19.61 4.80 9.45
C ASP A 135 20.74 4.06 8.70
N ALA A 136 20.49 2.85 8.19
CA ALA A 136 21.52 2.07 7.50
C ALA A 136 21.89 2.71 6.14
N ASP A 137 23.18 2.71 5.84
CA ASP A 137 23.68 2.97 4.50
C ASP A 137 23.39 1.76 3.61
N HIS A 138 22.71 1.99 2.49
CA HIS A 138 22.35 0.95 1.52
C HIS A 138 23.32 0.90 0.33
N SER A 139 24.31 1.78 0.26
CA SER A 139 25.24 1.91 -0.88
C SER A 139 26.11 0.68 -1.09
N ASP A 140 26.38 -0.09 -0.02
CA ASP A 140 27.16 -1.31 -0.03
C ASP A 140 26.32 -2.59 -0.17
N LEU A 141 24.99 -2.47 -0.31
CA LEU A 141 24.14 -3.63 -0.52
C LEU A 141 24.35 -4.22 -1.91
N THR A 142 24.46 -5.54 -1.96
CA THR A 142 24.56 -6.30 -3.21
C THR A 142 23.39 -7.28 -3.35
N ARG A 143 23.13 -7.73 -4.58
CA ARG A 143 22.06 -8.72 -4.83
C ARG A 143 22.30 -10.03 -4.09
N GLU A 144 23.56 -10.44 -3.89
CA GLU A 144 23.94 -11.66 -3.14
C GLU A 144 23.59 -11.56 -1.65
N ALA A 145 23.53 -10.35 -1.08
CA ALA A 145 23.08 -10.12 0.30
C ALA A 145 21.56 -10.15 0.45
N MET A 146 20.84 -10.23 -0.67
CA MET A 146 19.38 -10.27 -0.71
C MET A 146 18.88 -11.66 -1.08
N ARG A 147 17.69 -12.00 -0.60
CA ARG A 147 16.94 -13.15 -1.06
C ARG A 147 16.03 -12.70 -2.20
N PHE A 148 16.18 -13.34 -3.33
CA PHE A 148 15.35 -13.19 -4.51
C PHE A 148 14.83 -14.55 -4.93
N ASN A 149 13.54 -14.67 -5.21
CA ASN A 149 12.94 -15.89 -5.71
C ASN A 149 12.55 -15.66 -7.18
N PRO A 150 13.25 -16.31 -8.14
CA PRO A 150 12.91 -16.21 -9.55
C PRO A 150 11.45 -16.62 -9.80
N GLY A 151 10.76 -15.88 -10.66
CA GLY A 151 9.33 -16.05 -10.93
C GLY A 151 8.41 -15.27 -9.97
N CYS A 152 8.97 -14.63 -8.92
CA CYS A 152 8.23 -13.81 -7.97
C CYS A 152 8.35 -12.30 -8.26
N GLU A 153 8.93 -11.94 -9.39
CA GLU A 153 8.93 -10.56 -9.86
C GLU A 153 7.50 -10.10 -10.19
N THR A 154 7.19 -8.87 -9.86
CA THR A 154 5.95 -8.22 -10.29
C THR A 154 6.19 -7.55 -11.63
N LEU A 155 5.33 -7.83 -12.59
CA LEU A 155 5.33 -7.20 -13.91
C LEU A 155 4.29 -6.09 -13.93
N TRP A 156 4.65 -4.94 -14.52
CA TRP A 156 3.79 -3.76 -14.54
C TRP A 156 3.55 -3.28 -15.96
N ARG A 157 2.33 -2.86 -16.24
CA ARG A 157 1.95 -2.13 -17.47
C ARG A 157 1.00 -0.99 -17.14
N ARG A 158 1.07 0.04 -17.96
CA ARG A 158 0.07 1.09 -17.91
C ARG A 158 -1.23 0.61 -18.55
N SER A 159 -2.35 0.90 -17.89
CA SER A 159 -3.71 0.62 -18.35
C SER A 159 -4.55 1.86 -18.10
N ALA A 160 -4.80 2.64 -19.17
CA ALA A 160 -5.46 3.95 -19.11
C ALA A 160 -4.76 4.92 -18.13
N ASP A 161 -5.43 5.29 -17.05
CA ASP A 161 -4.99 6.24 -16.03
C ASP A 161 -4.37 5.56 -14.77
N GLN A 162 -4.09 4.27 -14.86
CA GLN A 162 -3.48 3.49 -13.77
C GLN A 162 -2.37 2.58 -14.30
N PHE A 163 -1.57 2.03 -13.40
CA PHE A 163 -0.73 0.88 -13.64
C PHE A 163 -1.39 -0.37 -13.07
N VAL A 164 -1.26 -1.47 -13.80
CA VAL A 164 -1.61 -2.80 -13.31
C VAL A 164 -0.33 -3.60 -13.12
N GLY A 165 -0.22 -4.27 -11.98
CA GLY A 165 0.89 -5.11 -11.61
C GLY A 165 0.41 -6.54 -11.34
N TRP A 166 1.18 -7.55 -11.75
CA TRP A 166 0.84 -8.95 -11.51
C TRP A 166 2.09 -9.81 -11.36
N ILE A 167 1.96 -10.93 -10.68
CA ILE A 167 2.93 -12.03 -10.75
C ILE A 167 2.41 -13.04 -11.77
N GLU A 168 3.28 -13.56 -12.63
CA GLU A 168 2.87 -14.57 -13.60
C GLU A 168 2.30 -15.81 -12.90
N GLN A 169 1.16 -16.26 -13.36
CA GLN A 169 0.43 -17.36 -12.73
C GLN A 169 1.29 -18.63 -12.62
N GLY A 170 1.44 -19.13 -11.39
CA GLY A 170 2.20 -20.35 -11.11
C GLY A 170 3.72 -20.20 -11.18
N ALA A 171 4.25 -19.03 -11.52
CA ALA A 171 5.68 -18.79 -11.64
C ALA A 171 6.37 -18.63 -10.27
N CYS A 172 5.73 -17.91 -9.34
CA CYS A 172 6.29 -17.66 -8.02
C CYS A 172 6.06 -18.85 -7.09
N ARG A 173 7.11 -19.64 -6.87
CA ARG A 173 7.10 -20.76 -5.93
C ARG A 173 8.08 -20.52 -4.81
N VAL A 174 7.59 -20.48 -3.59
CA VAL A 174 8.39 -20.26 -2.40
C VAL A 174 8.16 -21.35 -1.36
N ARG A 175 9.05 -21.47 -0.39
CA ARG A 175 8.80 -22.26 0.82
C ARG A 175 8.53 -21.31 1.98
N SER A 176 7.47 -21.57 2.74
CA SER A 176 7.15 -20.79 3.95
C SER A 176 8.23 -20.98 5.03
N GLY A 177 8.16 -20.23 6.13
CA GLY A 177 9.04 -20.41 7.29
C GLY A 177 10.53 -20.31 6.97
N ASN A 178 10.96 -19.27 6.24
CA ASN A 178 12.37 -19.09 5.84
C ASN A 178 12.96 -20.24 4.99
N GLY A 179 12.11 -20.93 4.23
CA GLY A 179 12.52 -22.00 3.31
C GLY A 179 12.42 -23.41 3.88
N THR A 180 11.94 -23.59 5.09
CA THR A 180 11.79 -24.91 5.75
C THR A 180 10.36 -25.45 5.74
N GLY A 181 9.36 -24.60 5.53
CA GLY A 181 7.95 -24.96 5.53
C GLY A 181 7.45 -25.53 4.18
N PRO A 182 6.13 -25.73 4.05
CA PRO A 182 5.51 -26.22 2.82
C PRO A 182 5.76 -25.29 1.63
N ALA A 183 5.74 -25.87 0.44
CA ALA A 183 5.79 -25.11 -0.81
C ALA A 183 4.47 -24.35 -1.02
N LEU A 184 4.59 -23.09 -1.42
CA LEU A 184 3.47 -22.20 -1.72
C LEU A 184 3.66 -21.64 -3.13
N THR A 185 2.56 -21.50 -3.85
CA THR A 185 2.47 -20.70 -5.07
C THR A 185 1.88 -19.35 -4.73
N ILE A 186 2.63 -18.29 -4.99
CA ILE A 186 2.22 -16.91 -4.71
C ILE A 186 1.71 -16.27 -5.98
N GLY A 187 0.59 -15.56 -5.86
CA GLY A 187 0.05 -14.67 -6.87
C GLY A 187 -0.09 -13.25 -6.32
N ALA A 188 -0.11 -12.26 -7.19
CA ALA A 188 -0.48 -10.90 -6.83
C ALA A 188 -1.14 -10.20 -8.02
N ASP A 189 -2.18 -9.42 -7.71
CA ASP A 189 -2.82 -8.48 -8.62
C ASP A 189 -2.83 -7.11 -7.96
N ILE A 190 -2.33 -6.11 -8.66
CA ILE A 190 -2.10 -4.76 -8.12
C ILE A 190 -2.68 -3.73 -9.08
N ALA A 191 -3.38 -2.73 -8.56
CA ALA A 191 -3.78 -1.54 -9.29
C ALA A 191 -3.22 -0.30 -8.58
N LEU A 192 -2.51 0.55 -9.31
CA LEU A 192 -1.88 1.76 -8.80
C LEU A 192 -2.31 2.96 -9.61
N SER A 193 -2.86 3.97 -8.95
CA SER A 193 -3.07 5.32 -9.47
C SER A 193 -2.23 6.35 -8.71
N ALA A 194 -2.43 7.62 -8.98
CA ALA A 194 -1.70 8.68 -8.29
C ALA A 194 -1.97 8.72 -6.76
N ASP A 195 -3.16 8.27 -6.33
CA ASP A 195 -3.64 8.38 -4.94
C ASP A 195 -4.22 7.08 -4.36
N GLN A 196 -4.24 5.99 -5.12
CA GLN A 196 -4.74 4.69 -4.67
C GLN A 196 -3.78 3.56 -5.06
N LEU A 197 -3.59 2.62 -4.15
CA LEU A 197 -2.85 1.39 -4.35
C LEU A 197 -3.68 0.22 -3.80
N TRP A 198 -4.21 -0.61 -4.69
CA TRP A 198 -4.98 -1.80 -4.33
C TRP A 198 -4.15 -3.03 -4.59
N MET A 199 -4.08 -3.93 -3.63
CA MET A 199 -3.27 -5.13 -3.69
C MET A 199 -4.06 -6.36 -3.24
N THR A 200 -4.09 -7.38 -4.08
CA THR A 200 -4.47 -8.74 -3.71
C THR A 200 -3.22 -9.61 -3.75
N GLU A 201 -2.86 -10.24 -2.65
CA GLU A 201 -1.82 -11.27 -2.60
C GLU A 201 -2.51 -12.61 -2.32
N THR A 202 -2.15 -13.65 -3.05
CA THR A 202 -2.65 -15.01 -2.85
C THR A 202 -1.50 -15.96 -2.57
N ALA A 203 -1.72 -16.95 -1.73
CA ALA A 203 -0.77 -18.02 -1.48
C ALA A 203 -1.51 -19.35 -1.44
N GLN A 204 -1.17 -20.26 -2.33
CA GLN A 204 -1.80 -21.57 -2.43
C GLN A 204 -0.79 -22.68 -2.15
N ASP A 205 -1.22 -23.70 -1.40
CA ASP A 205 -0.44 -24.91 -1.19
C ASP A 205 -0.41 -25.80 -2.46
N GLU A 206 0.30 -26.91 -2.40
CA GLU A 206 0.41 -27.85 -3.53
C GLU A 206 -0.93 -28.49 -3.93
N ALA A 207 -1.94 -28.46 -3.06
CA ALA A 207 -3.29 -28.92 -3.34
C ALA A 207 -4.21 -27.80 -3.86
N GLY A 208 -3.70 -26.58 -4.05
CA GLY A 208 -4.46 -25.42 -4.51
C GLY A 208 -5.32 -24.79 -3.42
N ARG A 209 -5.13 -25.15 -2.15
CA ARG A 209 -5.86 -24.55 -1.02
C ARG A 209 -5.19 -23.26 -0.61
N ASP A 210 -5.99 -22.27 -0.22
CA ASP A 210 -5.48 -21.02 0.32
C ASP A 210 -4.65 -21.29 1.60
N ALA A 211 -3.46 -20.71 1.65
CA ALA A 211 -2.57 -20.82 2.80
C ALA A 211 -2.93 -19.80 3.91
N PHE A 212 -3.76 -18.80 3.62
CA PHE A 212 -4.22 -17.76 4.55
C PHE A 212 -5.75 -17.63 4.54
N PRO A 213 -6.50 -18.69 4.90
CA PRO A 213 -7.96 -18.72 4.79
C PRO A 213 -8.67 -17.70 5.68
N ASP A 214 -8.00 -17.14 6.69
CA ASP A 214 -8.55 -16.14 7.59
C ASP A 214 -8.35 -14.69 7.09
N GLU A 215 -7.61 -14.47 6.00
CA GLU A 215 -7.50 -13.16 5.38
C GLU A 215 -8.69 -12.93 4.42
N PRO A 216 -9.26 -11.70 4.41
CA PRO A 216 -10.39 -11.42 3.52
C PRO A 216 -9.94 -11.54 2.05
N ASP A 217 -10.76 -12.19 1.22
CA ASP A 217 -10.56 -12.36 -0.23
C ASP A 217 -10.79 -11.05 -1.02
N THR A 218 -10.57 -9.92 -0.35
CA THR A 218 -10.73 -8.57 -0.90
C THR A 218 -9.38 -7.87 -0.96
N PRO A 219 -9.13 -7.04 -2.00
CA PRO A 219 -7.89 -6.26 -2.07
C PRO A 219 -7.68 -5.40 -0.83
N VAL A 220 -6.45 -5.30 -0.35
CA VAL A 220 -6.06 -4.24 0.58
C VAL A 220 -6.07 -2.94 -0.20
N GLN A 221 -6.86 -1.97 0.25
CA GLN A 221 -7.11 -0.70 -0.43
C GLN A 221 -6.39 0.43 0.30
N TYR A 222 -5.17 0.71 -0.14
CA TYR A 222 -4.42 1.85 0.40
C TYR A 222 -4.82 3.14 -0.29
N ARG A 223 -4.86 4.23 0.49
CA ARG A 223 -4.88 5.60 0.02
C ARG A 223 -3.52 6.25 0.26
N ARG A 224 -3.11 7.13 -0.65
CA ARG A 224 -1.91 7.95 -0.44
C ARG A 224 -2.14 8.87 0.75
N ALA A 225 -1.23 8.79 1.72
CA ALA A 225 -1.23 9.66 2.88
C ALA A 225 -0.48 10.97 2.58
N THR A 226 -1.05 12.07 3.02
CA THR A 226 -0.43 13.40 2.92
C THR A 226 0.04 13.83 4.31
N ALA A 227 1.32 14.17 4.41
CA ALA A 227 1.91 14.64 5.66
C ALA A 227 1.47 16.07 5.99
N PHE A 228 1.21 16.32 7.27
CA PHE A 228 0.92 17.61 7.87
C PHE A 228 1.82 17.83 9.09
N THR A 229 2.12 19.09 9.36
CA THR A 229 2.76 19.51 10.61
C THR A 229 1.76 20.30 11.44
N CYS A 230 1.59 19.87 12.68
CA CYS A 230 0.63 20.47 13.61
C CYS A 230 1.32 21.24 14.75
N TRP A 231 0.56 22.13 15.36
CA TRP A 231 0.84 22.67 16.68
C TRP A 231 -0.41 22.56 17.56
N MET A 232 -0.18 22.51 18.86
CA MET A 232 -1.23 22.44 19.87
C MET A 232 -0.89 23.39 21.02
N ALA A 233 -1.89 24.14 21.48
CA ALA A 233 -1.81 25.01 22.66
C ALA A 233 -2.93 24.64 23.64
N VAL A 234 -2.56 24.40 24.89
CA VAL A 234 -3.47 23.99 25.96
C VAL A 234 -3.36 24.99 27.09
N PRO A 235 -4.47 25.68 27.51
CA PRO A 235 -4.44 26.56 28.67
C PRO A 235 -4.14 25.74 29.92
N ARG A 236 -3.22 26.22 30.74
CA ARG A 236 -2.86 25.58 32.02
C ARG A 236 -3.99 25.69 33.03
N LEU A 237 -4.12 24.73 33.93
CA LEU A 237 -5.06 24.75 35.03
C LEU A 237 -4.44 25.45 36.26
N ALA A 238 -5.27 26.14 37.06
CA ALA A 238 -4.83 26.73 38.32
C ALA A 238 -4.14 25.68 39.23
N PRO A 239 -3.12 26.04 39.98
CA PRO A 239 -2.60 27.41 40.18
C PRO A 239 -1.62 27.88 39.11
N GLN A 240 -1.34 27.05 38.05
CA GLN A 240 -0.46 27.44 36.96
C GLN A 240 -1.23 28.36 35.98
N GLU A 241 -0.50 29.31 35.40
CA GLU A 241 -1.06 30.25 34.43
C GLU A 241 -0.39 30.12 33.07
N GLY A 242 -1.04 30.67 32.02
CA GLY A 242 -0.53 30.68 30.67
C GLY A 242 -0.90 29.44 29.87
N TRP A 243 -0.06 29.07 28.93
CA TRP A 243 -0.32 28.02 27.95
C TRP A 243 0.83 27.03 27.90
N PHE A 244 0.49 25.74 27.72
CA PHE A 244 1.39 24.71 27.24
C PHE A 244 1.38 24.72 25.71
N TYR A 245 2.54 24.64 25.07
CA TYR A 245 2.68 24.63 23.62
C TYR A 245 3.46 23.37 23.17
N ALA A 246 2.90 22.65 22.22
CA ALA A 246 3.58 21.62 21.45
C ALA A 246 3.62 22.03 19.97
N ARG A 247 4.75 21.86 19.32
CA ARG A 247 4.99 22.24 17.92
C ARG A 247 5.64 21.11 17.15
N ASP A 248 5.71 21.26 15.84
CA ASP A 248 6.36 20.32 14.92
C ASP A 248 5.83 18.89 15.08
N LEU A 249 4.54 18.80 15.34
CA LEU A 249 3.84 17.52 15.52
C LEU A 249 3.52 16.93 14.15
N ALA A 250 4.24 15.90 13.74
CA ALA A 250 4.02 15.23 12.47
C ALA A 250 2.78 14.34 12.53
N ILE A 251 1.93 14.43 11.50
CA ILE A 251 0.71 13.63 11.33
C ILE A 251 0.44 13.45 9.84
N HIS A 252 -0.29 12.41 9.44
CA HIS A 252 -0.78 12.26 8.07
C HIS A 252 -2.31 12.18 8.02
N ASP A 253 -2.88 12.49 6.86
CA ASP A 253 -4.34 12.61 6.66
C ASP A 253 -5.09 11.28 6.46
N GLN A 254 -4.40 10.14 6.50
CA GLN A 254 -5.00 8.82 6.43
C GLN A 254 -5.03 8.15 7.81
N GLY A 255 -5.73 8.78 8.77
CA GLY A 255 -5.88 8.26 10.12
C GLY A 255 -4.63 8.36 10.99
N GLY A 256 -3.68 9.25 10.63
CA GLY A 256 -2.53 9.54 11.47
C GLY A 256 -2.94 10.16 12.80
N GLU A 257 -2.15 9.89 13.85
CA GLU A 257 -2.39 10.37 15.20
C GLU A 257 -1.12 10.95 15.80
N VAL A 258 -1.28 11.99 16.62
CA VAL A 258 -0.21 12.53 17.45
C VAL A 258 -0.74 12.89 18.82
N TRP A 259 0.03 12.58 19.85
CA TRP A 259 -0.37 12.73 21.23
C TRP A 259 0.64 13.58 22.00
N VAL A 260 0.14 14.51 22.82
CA VAL A 260 0.94 15.36 23.69
C VAL A 260 0.45 15.25 25.13
N THR A 261 1.39 15.36 26.08
CA THR A 261 1.09 15.43 27.50
C THR A 261 1.61 16.75 28.05
N THR A 262 0.76 17.49 28.74
CA THR A 262 1.12 18.78 29.35
C THR A 262 2.15 18.58 30.46
N ASP A 263 2.95 19.62 30.72
CA ASP A 263 3.97 19.67 31.78
C ASP A 263 3.44 20.21 33.12
N GLU A 264 2.11 20.07 33.36
CA GLU A 264 1.45 20.53 34.59
C GLU A 264 1.69 19.57 35.76
N THR A 265 1.45 20.03 36.99
CA THR A 265 1.50 19.20 38.21
C THR A 265 0.56 17.99 38.10
N ALA A 266 -0.62 18.18 37.46
CA ALA A 266 -1.51 17.10 37.05
C ALA A 266 -1.54 17.05 35.52
N PRO A 267 -0.67 16.26 34.89
CA PRO A 267 -0.53 16.22 33.43
C PRO A 267 -1.83 15.78 32.75
N ARG A 268 -2.20 16.47 31.67
CA ARG A 268 -3.33 16.11 30.80
C ARG A 268 -2.79 15.67 29.45
N THR A 269 -3.44 14.67 28.87
CA THR A 269 -3.09 14.17 27.53
C THR A 269 -4.13 14.62 26.52
N PHE A 270 -3.69 15.04 25.35
CA PHE A 270 -4.54 15.39 24.21
C PHE A 270 -3.98 14.76 22.94
N GLY A 271 -4.86 14.35 22.06
CA GLY A 271 -4.49 13.79 20.76
C GLY A 271 -5.16 14.53 19.62
N PHE A 272 -4.44 14.63 18.51
CA PHE A 272 -5.03 14.90 17.20
C PHE A 272 -5.03 13.60 16.40
N ARG A 273 -6.14 13.36 15.69
CA ARG A 273 -6.25 12.36 14.62
C ARG A 273 -6.75 13.07 13.38
N MET A 274 -6.18 12.74 12.22
CA MET A 274 -6.59 13.36 10.96
C MET A 274 -7.08 12.31 9.97
N ARG A 275 -8.23 12.59 9.32
CA ARG A 275 -8.78 11.73 8.26
C ARG A 275 -9.17 12.58 7.06
N ASN A 276 -8.74 12.17 5.88
CA ASN A 276 -9.21 12.72 4.61
C ASN A 276 -10.16 11.69 3.98
N VAL A 277 -11.44 11.78 4.33
CA VAL A 277 -12.45 10.79 3.96
C VAL A 277 -13.00 11.12 2.58
N ARG A 278 -13.04 10.11 1.71
CA ARG A 278 -13.77 10.12 0.45
C ARG A 278 -14.84 9.04 0.47
N TRP A 279 -16.07 9.44 0.50
CA TRP A 279 -17.19 8.51 0.59
C TRP A 279 -17.40 7.79 -0.74
N PRO A 280 -17.45 6.46 -0.77
CA PRO A 280 -17.60 5.69 -2.01
C PRO A 280 -19.00 5.85 -2.61
N SER A 281 -19.98 6.27 -1.80
CA SER A 281 -21.39 6.46 -2.22
C SER A 281 -22.17 7.25 -1.17
N GLY A 282 -23.38 7.68 -1.54
CA GLY A 282 -24.30 8.37 -0.65
C GLY A 282 -24.19 9.89 -0.70
N PRO A 283 -24.93 10.61 0.16
CA PRO A 283 -25.02 12.06 0.17
C PRO A 283 -23.91 12.75 1.00
N ASN A 284 -23.03 12.00 1.64
CA ASN A 284 -21.99 12.55 2.48
C ASN A 284 -20.94 13.28 1.62
N ALA A 285 -20.50 14.44 2.09
CA ALA A 285 -19.45 15.20 1.42
C ALA A 285 -18.06 14.70 1.86
N ASP A 286 -17.14 14.60 0.90
CA ASP A 286 -15.75 14.35 1.18
C ASP A 286 -15.16 15.46 2.05
N ALA A 287 -14.34 15.12 3.03
CA ALA A 287 -13.81 16.08 3.99
C ALA A 287 -12.46 15.67 4.58
N LEU A 288 -11.59 16.68 4.72
CA LEU A 288 -10.43 16.61 5.61
C LEU A 288 -10.89 16.97 7.02
N THR A 289 -10.79 16.03 7.96
CA THR A 289 -11.28 16.21 9.34
C THR A 289 -10.13 16.07 10.33
N LEU A 290 -10.03 17.04 11.23
CA LEU A 290 -9.13 17.02 12.39
C LEU A 290 -9.97 16.73 13.64
N TYR A 291 -9.76 15.58 14.24
CA TYR A 291 -10.39 15.16 15.49
C TYR A 291 -9.51 15.52 16.68
N VAL A 292 -10.14 15.90 17.78
CA VAL A 292 -9.49 16.14 19.08
C VAL A 292 -9.91 15.05 20.06
N HIS A 293 -8.95 14.40 20.67
CA HIS A 293 -9.16 13.39 21.70
C HIS A 293 -8.56 13.85 23.03
N ALA A 294 -9.27 13.59 24.14
CA ALA A 294 -8.78 13.83 25.50
C ALA A 294 -8.17 12.55 26.11
N GLU A 295 -8.50 11.38 25.58
CA GLU A 295 -8.02 10.07 26.02
C GLU A 295 -7.78 9.19 24.78
N ARG A 296 -6.80 8.25 24.89
CA ARG A 296 -6.60 7.22 23.88
C ARG A 296 -7.79 6.29 23.85
N ASP A 297 -8.12 5.78 22.69
CA ASP A 297 -9.19 4.80 22.45
C ASP A 297 -10.62 5.28 22.85
N ALA A 298 -10.76 6.57 23.21
CA ALA A 298 -12.05 7.20 23.48
C ALA A 298 -12.56 7.98 22.25
N PRO A 299 -13.88 8.19 22.14
CA PRO A 299 -14.45 9.05 21.12
C PRO A 299 -13.84 10.45 21.12
N ALA A 300 -13.76 11.08 19.96
CA ALA A 300 -13.30 12.45 19.83
C ALA A 300 -14.20 13.41 20.63
N VAL A 301 -13.60 14.29 21.41
CA VAL A 301 -14.33 15.33 22.17
C VAL A 301 -14.76 16.50 21.30
N SER A 302 -14.12 16.68 20.15
CA SER A 302 -14.46 17.70 19.16
C SER A 302 -13.79 17.40 17.82
N TYR A 303 -14.23 18.08 16.77
CA TYR A 303 -13.60 18.01 15.47
C TYR A 303 -13.76 19.31 14.68
N ALA A 304 -12.88 19.52 13.70
CA ALA A 304 -13.00 20.54 12.66
C ALA A 304 -12.83 19.86 11.30
N TRP A 305 -13.49 20.35 10.28
CA TRP A 305 -13.41 19.83 8.92
C TRP A 305 -13.15 20.95 7.90
N ALA A 306 -12.56 20.58 6.79
CA ALA A 306 -12.23 21.42 5.66
C ALA A 306 -12.43 20.65 4.35
N SER A 307 -12.26 21.32 3.20
CA SER A 307 -12.22 20.65 1.91
C SER A 307 -11.11 19.58 1.86
N PRO A 308 -11.29 18.44 1.15
CA PRO A 308 -10.30 17.36 1.04
C PRO A 308 -8.92 17.82 0.56
N ASP A 309 -8.86 18.87 -0.23
CA ASP A 309 -7.63 19.45 -0.80
C ASP A 309 -7.06 20.61 0.03
N ALA A 310 -7.68 20.91 1.19
CA ALA A 310 -7.22 21.99 2.06
C ALA A 310 -5.77 21.76 2.49
N THR A 311 -4.99 22.84 2.47
CA THR A 311 -3.61 22.84 2.95
C THR A 311 -3.50 23.13 4.44
N ARG A 312 -4.62 23.46 5.08
CA ARG A 312 -4.68 23.75 6.49
C ARG A 312 -6.06 23.43 7.06
N VAL A 313 -6.07 22.87 8.27
CA VAL A 313 -7.26 22.69 9.10
C VAL A 313 -6.89 23.06 10.54
N GLY A 314 -7.80 23.71 11.27
CA GLY A 314 -7.52 24.13 12.66
C GLY A 314 -8.77 24.17 13.51
N ILE A 315 -8.57 24.15 14.82
CA ILE A 315 -9.62 24.14 15.82
C ILE A 315 -9.30 25.10 16.96
N ASN A 316 -10.34 25.75 17.47
CA ASN A 316 -10.24 26.69 18.59
C ASN A 316 -11.32 26.38 19.63
N LEU A 317 -10.94 25.66 20.68
CA LEU A 317 -11.78 25.29 21.80
C LEU A 317 -11.33 26.06 23.06
N ARG A 318 -12.18 26.11 24.07
CA ARG A 318 -11.80 26.67 25.37
C ARG A 318 -10.66 25.90 26.04
N THR A 319 -10.59 24.60 25.81
CA THR A 319 -9.66 23.65 26.44
C THR A 319 -8.41 23.41 25.62
N LEU A 320 -8.41 23.75 24.33
CA LEU A 320 -7.33 23.49 23.41
C LEU A 320 -7.50 24.32 22.14
N GLN A 321 -6.37 24.79 21.62
CA GLN A 321 -6.28 25.35 20.27
C GLN A 321 -5.22 24.60 19.46
N GLY A 322 -5.39 24.50 18.16
CA GLY A 322 -4.38 23.91 17.30
C GLY A 322 -4.70 24.00 15.83
N SER A 323 -3.71 23.75 15.03
CA SER A 323 -3.84 23.73 13.57
C SER A 323 -2.77 22.83 12.96
N CYS A 324 -3.13 22.18 11.87
CA CYS A 324 -2.24 21.38 11.05
C CYS A 324 -2.15 22.01 9.65
N SER A 325 -0.95 22.05 9.07
CA SER A 325 -0.68 22.57 7.73
C SER A 325 0.33 21.70 6.97
N ARG A 326 0.25 21.71 5.65
CA ARG A 326 1.19 21.06 4.71
C ARG A 326 1.82 22.06 3.76
#